data_dd3dadd238d3e7b03caaf1d6944279a5
#
_entry.id   dd3dadd238d3e7b03caaf1d6944279a5
#
_cell.length_a   1.000
_cell.length_b   1.000
_cell.length_c   1.000
_cell.angle_alpha   90.00
_cell.angle_beta   90.00
_cell.angle_gamma   90.00
#
_symmetry.space_group_name_H-M   'P 1'
#
loop_
_entity.id
_entity.type
_entity.pdbx_description
1 polymer ?
#
loop_
_entity_poly.entity_id
_entity_poly.type
_entity_poly.pdbx_seq_one_letter_code
_entity_poly.pdbx_strand_id
1 'polypeptide(L)'
;MDKFTQQYGTWALITGAAMGLGAEFALQIAQKGISIIAVDHNKEALEATVQRIQSQTKVSVRPIHLDLARTDFLEILLPQIEDCEVGLLVNHAGISKIGYFTPQSKEFLSQQLHINTKVVLLLSHHFAQQMHARKRGGIIILSSGAGELSSAYNAAYSASKAFDLKLAESLWAELKPSGVDVLGIMPGPTKTPGYIAQGGDGEGSMVMSVQTSVQQALKALGRSPNYVAGSFLMRFGHYFLTRFLSTKLRIKIVSDQIKTLFEVP
;
A
#
# COMPACT_ATOMS: atom_id res chain seq x y z
N MET A 1 -14.84 21.76 9.33
CA MET A 1 -14.20 20.56 8.77
C MET A 1 -12.93 20.97 8.05
N ASP A 2 -11.83 20.28 8.30
CA ASP A 2 -10.59 20.46 7.53
C ASP A 2 -10.80 20.05 6.06
N LYS A 3 -10.06 20.68 5.12
CA LYS A 3 -10.14 20.38 3.68
C LYS A 3 -9.95 18.88 3.38
N PHE A 4 -9.11 18.20 4.16
CA PHE A 4 -8.85 16.78 4.01
C PHE A 4 -10.12 15.95 4.31
N THR A 5 -10.81 16.25 5.41
CA THR A 5 -12.08 15.58 5.76
C THR A 5 -13.22 15.92 4.78
N GLN A 6 -13.25 17.15 4.25
CA GLN A 6 -14.22 17.53 3.22
C GLN A 6 -14.05 16.71 1.94
N GLN A 7 -12.79 16.48 1.51
CA GLN A 7 -12.48 15.72 0.31
C GLN A 7 -12.67 14.20 0.49
N TYR A 8 -12.19 13.66 1.62
CA TYR A 8 -12.09 12.22 1.81
C TYR A 8 -13.14 11.64 2.77
N GLY A 9 -14.11 12.43 3.20
CA GLY A 9 -15.24 11.95 4.01
C GLY A 9 -14.87 11.66 5.46
N THR A 10 -15.73 10.86 6.12
CA THR A 10 -15.65 10.60 7.56
C THR A 10 -15.02 9.27 7.93
N TRP A 11 -14.94 8.32 7.00
CA TRP A 11 -14.33 7.01 7.20
C TRP A 11 -13.25 6.71 6.17
N ALA A 12 -12.16 6.12 6.65
CA ALA A 12 -11.11 5.54 5.81
C ALA A 12 -11.00 4.03 6.07
N LEU A 13 -10.94 3.24 5.01
CA LEU A 13 -10.68 1.80 5.09
C LEU A 13 -9.22 1.53 4.75
N ILE A 14 -8.51 0.86 5.63
CA ILE A 14 -7.11 0.47 5.47
C ILE A 14 -6.97 -1.04 5.57
N THR A 15 -6.44 -1.68 4.53
CA THR A 15 -6.08 -3.09 4.54
C THR A 15 -4.64 -3.29 5.01
N GLY A 16 -4.37 -4.38 5.74
CA GLY A 16 -3.05 -4.59 6.34
C GLY A 16 -2.75 -3.59 7.46
N ALA A 17 -3.76 -3.23 8.25
CA ALA A 17 -3.70 -2.13 9.21
C ALA A 17 -3.06 -2.48 10.55
N ALA A 18 -2.67 -3.75 10.77
CA ALA A 18 -2.14 -4.19 12.06
C ALA A 18 -0.74 -3.69 12.35
N MET A 19 0.10 -3.47 11.34
CA MET A 19 1.51 -3.10 11.57
C MET A 19 2.10 -2.29 10.39
N GLY A 20 3.31 -1.80 10.58
CA GLY A 20 4.12 -1.15 9.55
C GLY A 20 3.45 0.09 8.94
N LEU A 21 3.48 0.19 7.62
CA LEU A 21 2.90 1.33 6.88
C LEU A 21 1.38 1.40 7.04
N GLY A 22 0.67 0.25 7.07
CA GLY A 22 -0.78 0.22 7.24
C GLY A 22 -1.23 0.80 8.58
N ALA A 23 -0.60 0.39 9.68
CA ALA A 23 -0.86 0.94 11.01
C ALA A 23 -0.54 2.45 11.08
N GLU A 24 0.50 2.88 10.40
CA GLU A 24 0.88 4.30 10.36
C GLU A 24 -0.06 5.12 9.48
N PHE A 25 -0.54 4.59 8.34
CA PHE A 25 -1.62 5.23 7.58
C PHE A 25 -2.87 5.42 8.44
N ALA A 26 -3.27 4.37 9.16
CA ALA A 26 -4.43 4.43 10.06
C ALA A 26 -4.27 5.55 11.10
N LEU A 27 -3.11 5.64 11.75
CA LEU A 27 -2.84 6.68 12.75
C LEU A 27 -2.83 8.09 12.14
N GLN A 28 -2.07 8.33 11.07
CA GLN A 28 -1.96 9.69 10.50
C GLN A 28 -3.27 10.17 9.86
N ILE A 29 -4.09 9.27 9.32
CA ILE A 29 -5.42 9.59 8.81
C ILE A 29 -6.37 9.90 9.98
N ALA A 30 -6.32 9.12 11.07
CA ALA A 30 -7.06 9.38 12.30
C ALA A 30 -6.73 10.75 12.90
N GLN A 31 -5.44 11.15 12.92
CA GLN A 31 -4.99 12.47 13.37
C GLN A 31 -5.54 13.64 12.53
N LYS A 32 -5.99 13.35 11.30
CA LYS A 32 -6.70 14.33 10.44
C LYS A 32 -8.21 14.35 10.67
N GLY A 33 -8.71 13.62 11.67
CA GLY A 33 -10.12 13.61 12.06
C GLY A 33 -11.02 12.67 11.26
N ILE A 34 -10.45 11.69 10.56
CA ILE A 34 -11.19 10.66 9.84
C ILE A 34 -11.21 9.37 10.67
N SER A 35 -12.39 8.79 10.85
CA SER A 35 -12.60 7.50 11.52
C SER A 35 -12.02 6.35 10.68
N ILE A 36 -11.57 5.28 11.32
CA ILE A 36 -10.78 4.23 10.69
C ILE A 36 -11.52 2.90 10.72
N ILE A 37 -11.62 2.26 9.55
CA ILE A 37 -11.92 0.84 9.41
C ILE A 37 -10.58 0.14 9.18
N ALA A 38 -10.10 -0.57 10.18
CA ALA A 38 -8.81 -1.24 10.17
C ALA A 38 -8.99 -2.73 9.90
N VAL A 39 -8.53 -3.21 8.74
CA VAL A 39 -8.70 -4.61 8.31
C VAL A 39 -7.35 -5.31 8.36
N ASP A 40 -7.25 -6.43 9.08
CA ASP A 40 -6.06 -7.29 9.11
C ASP A 40 -6.41 -8.71 9.55
N HIS A 41 -5.56 -9.67 9.19
CA HIS A 41 -5.67 -11.06 9.65
C HIS A 41 -5.02 -11.31 11.02
N ASN A 42 -4.12 -10.44 11.46
CA ASN A 42 -3.47 -10.55 12.77
C ASN A 42 -4.27 -9.77 13.83
N LYS A 43 -5.11 -10.50 14.57
CA LYS A 43 -6.02 -9.93 15.55
C LYS A 43 -5.30 -9.15 16.64
N GLU A 44 -4.26 -9.74 17.25
CA GLU A 44 -3.55 -9.12 18.39
C GLU A 44 -2.84 -7.82 17.98
N ALA A 45 -2.13 -7.83 16.85
CA ALA A 45 -1.46 -6.64 16.34
C ALA A 45 -2.47 -5.56 15.88
N LEU A 46 -3.63 -5.98 15.38
CA LEU A 46 -4.71 -5.07 15.02
C LEU A 46 -5.28 -4.37 16.26
N GLU A 47 -5.54 -5.11 17.33
CA GLU A 47 -6.00 -4.56 18.62
C GLU A 47 -5.00 -3.56 19.20
N ALA A 48 -3.71 -3.86 19.15
CA ALA A 48 -2.66 -2.94 19.60
C ALA A 48 -2.65 -1.63 18.77
N THR A 49 -2.84 -1.74 17.47
CA THR A 49 -2.96 -0.55 16.58
C THR A 49 -4.21 0.27 16.92
N VAL A 50 -5.33 -0.37 17.17
CA VAL A 50 -6.57 0.31 17.59
C VAL A 50 -6.35 1.09 18.89
N GLN A 51 -5.77 0.45 19.92
CA GLN A 51 -5.45 1.11 21.18
C GLN A 51 -4.51 2.31 21.00
N ARG A 52 -3.48 2.16 20.14
CA ARG A 52 -2.57 3.27 19.80
C ARG A 52 -3.32 4.45 19.17
N ILE A 53 -4.24 4.21 18.25
CA ILE A 53 -5.03 5.27 17.61
C ILE A 53 -5.96 5.94 18.63
N GLN A 54 -6.68 5.16 19.42
CA GLN A 54 -7.63 5.67 20.43
C GLN A 54 -6.94 6.46 21.55
N SER A 55 -5.70 6.13 21.90
CA SER A 55 -4.92 6.90 22.88
C SER A 55 -4.45 8.26 22.37
N GLN A 56 -4.39 8.47 21.04
CA GLN A 56 -3.85 9.68 20.42
C GLN A 56 -4.91 10.52 19.67
N THR A 57 -6.12 9.98 19.48
CA THR A 57 -7.18 10.63 18.70
C THR A 57 -8.54 10.38 19.34
N LYS A 58 -9.56 11.17 18.90
CA LYS A 58 -10.95 11.01 19.35
C LYS A 58 -11.86 10.40 18.28
N VAL A 59 -11.29 9.92 17.18
CA VAL A 59 -12.08 9.32 16.10
C VAL A 59 -12.52 7.90 16.45
N SER A 60 -13.58 7.43 15.80
CA SER A 60 -13.99 6.03 15.91
C SER A 60 -13.03 5.11 15.15
N VAL A 61 -12.76 3.94 15.71
CA VAL A 61 -11.97 2.91 15.06
C VAL A 61 -12.76 1.61 15.08
N ARG A 62 -12.99 1.04 13.90
CA ARG A 62 -13.67 -0.25 13.69
C ARG A 62 -12.63 -1.29 13.25
N PRO A 63 -12.14 -2.16 14.15
CA PRO A 63 -11.29 -3.26 13.75
C PRO A 63 -12.11 -4.36 13.06
N ILE A 64 -11.60 -4.92 11.98
CA ILE A 64 -12.17 -6.07 11.29
C ILE A 64 -11.07 -7.11 11.15
N HIS A 65 -11.19 -8.19 11.92
CA HIS A 65 -10.32 -9.34 11.82
C HIS A 65 -10.75 -10.19 10.63
N LEU A 66 -10.01 -10.07 9.51
CA LEU A 66 -10.35 -10.74 8.26
C LEU A 66 -9.09 -11.14 7.49
N ASP A 67 -9.00 -12.41 7.10
CA ASP A 67 -7.98 -12.88 6.16
C ASP A 67 -8.44 -12.59 4.72
N LEU A 68 -7.74 -11.67 4.06
CA LEU A 68 -7.99 -11.28 2.69
C LEU A 68 -7.54 -12.34 1.66
N ALA A 69 -6.88 -13.42 2.09
CA ALA A 69 -6.63 -14.58 1.23
C ALA A 69 -7.90 -15.39 0.91
N ARG A 70 -8.97 -15.18 1.65
CA ARG A 70 -10.27 -15.80 1.40
C ARG A 70 -10.88 -15.31 0.10
N THR A 71 -11.53 -16.19 -0.64
CA THR A 71 -12.22 -15.84 -1.90
C THR A 71 -13.51 -15.04 -1.69
N ASP A 72 -14.14 -15.20 -0.53
CA ASP A 72 -15.39 -14.57 -0.08
C ASP A 72 -15.15 -13.33 0.82
N PHE A 73 -13.96 -12.73 0.77
CA PHE A 73 -13.60 -11.63 1.67
C PHE A 73 -14.52 -10.41 1.54
N LEU A 74 -15.05 -10.12 0.34
CA LEU A 74 -15.98 -9.01 0.15
C LEU A 74 -17.33 -9.26 0.80
N GLU A 75 -17.85 -10.46 0.66
CA GLU A 75 -19.12 -10.87 1.26
C GLU A 75 -19.06 -10.83 2.80
N ILE A 76 -17.86 -11.00 3.37
CA ILE A 76 -17.63 -10.87 4.81
C ILE A 76 -17.40 -9.43 5.23
N LEU A 77 -16.66 -8.65 4.44
CA LEU A 77 -16.26 -7.28 4.78
C LEU A 77 -17.41 -6.30 4.67
N LEU A 78 -18.10 -6.30 3.52
CA LEU A 78 -19.05 -5.24 3.18
C LEU A 78 -20.23 -5.12 4.14
N PRO A 79 -20.86 -6.21 4.63
CA PRO A 79 -21.94 -6.11 5.62
C PRO A 79 -21.49 -5.49 6.95
N GLN A 80 -20.22 -5.62 7.31
CA GLN A 80 -19.69 -5.06 8.56
C GLN A 80 -19.45 -3.54 8.52
N ILE A 81 -19.56 -2.94 7.33
CA ILE A 81 -19.25 -1.50 7.10
C ILE A 81 -20.34 -0.79 6.29
N GLU A 82 -21.51 -1.40 6.14
CA GLU A 82 -22.62 -0.82 5.34
C GLU A 82 -23.09 0.54 5.84
N ASP A 83 -22.95 0.79 7.16
CA ASP A 83 -23.27 2.05 7.83
C ASP A 83 -22.15 3.10 7.71
N CYS A 84 -21.03 2.80 7.08
CA CYS A 84 -19.87 3.67 6.96
C CYS A 84 -19.71 4.21 5.53
N GLU A 85 -19.82 5.53 5.35
CA GLU A 85 -19.41 6.16 4.09
C GLU A 85 -17.89 6.20 3.99
N VAL A 86 -17.29 5.19 3.34
CA VAL A 86 -15.85 5.13 3.11
C VAL A 86 -15.46 6.14 2.03
N GLY A 87 -14.79 7.20 2.45
CA GLY A 87 -14.32 8.28 1.57
C GLY A 87 -12.85 8.18 1.21
N LEU A 88 -12.06 7.39 1.94
CA LEU A 88 -10.66 7.10 1.63
C LEU A 88 -10.39 5.59 1.74
N LEU A 89 -9.88 5.01 0.66
CA LEU A 89 -9.41 3.62 0.63
C LEU A 89 -7.88 3.59 0.60
N VAL A 90 -7.27 2.81 1.48
CA VAL A 90 -5.83 2.51 1.46
C VAL A 90 -5.63 1.01 1.26
N ASN A 91 -5.32 0.61 0.04
CA ASN A 91 -4.94 -0.75 -0.32
C ASN A 91 -3.46 -0.97 0.03
N HIS A 92 -3.20 -1.47 1.24
CA HIS A 92 -1.84 -1.73 1.73
C HIS A 92 -1.54 -3.22 1.91
N ALA A 93 -2.53 -4.06 2.22
CA ALA A 93 -2.31 -5.49 2.41
C ALA A 93 -1.55 -6.11 1.24
N GLY A 94 -0.54 -6.91 1.54
CA GLY A 94 0.25 -7.59 0.55
C GLY A 94 1.26 -8.54 1.19
N ILE A 95 1.63 -9.57 0.46
CA ILE A 95 2.64 -10.54 0.87
C ILE A 95 3.76 -10.62 -0.16
N SER A 96 4.96 -10.95 0.30
CA SER A 96 6.11 -11.15 -0.56
C SER A 96 7.04 -12.22 0.03
N LYS A 97 7.81 -12.84 -0.85
CA LYS A 97 8.88 -13.76 -0.47
C LYS A 97 10.04 -13.57 -1.43
N ILE A 98 11.17 -13.15 -0.89
CA ILE A 98 12.42 -13.01 -1.66
C ILE A 98 13.07 -14.39 -1.82
N GLY A 99 13.55 -14.69 -3.00
CA GLY A 99 14.21 -15.93 -3.33
C GLY A 99 13.95 -16.38 -4.77
N TYR A 100 14.56 -17.49 -5.18
CA TYR A 100 14.36 -18.06 -6.51
C TYR A 100 12.89 -18.38 -6.76
N PHE A 101 12.45 -18.13 -7.99
CA PHE A 101 11.05 -18.35 -8.39
C PHE A 101 10.69 -19.84 -8.43
N THR A 102 11.58 -20.67 -8.97
CA THR A 102 11.30 -22.09 -9.24
C THR A 102 10.99 -22.95 -8.00
N PRO A 103 11.58 -22.70 -6.81
CA PRO A 103 11.24 -23.49 -5.61
C PRO A 103 10.02 -22.97 -4.85
N GLN A 104 9.39 -21.87 -5.28
CA GLN A 104 8.19 -21.37 -4.61
C GLN A 104 6.98 -22.27 -4.93
N SER A 105 6.15 -22.54 -3.92
CA SER A 105 4.95 -23.36 -4.12
C SER A 105 3.87 -22.61 -4.93
N LYS A 106 3.08 -23.35 -5.68
CA LYS A 106 1.97 -22.81 -6.48
C LYS A 106 0.92 -22.13 -5.58
N GLU A 107 0.72 -22.68 -4.40
CA GLU A 107 -0.23 -22.19 -3.39
C GLU A 107 0.19 -20.78 -2.93
N PHE A 108 1.49 -20.60 -2.57
CA PHE A 108 2.02 -19.29 -2.18
C PHE A 108 1.92 -18.28 -3.33
N LEU A 109 2.31 -18.67 -4.55
CA LEU A 109 2.22 -17.78 -5.72
C LEU A 109 0.79 -17.37 -6.02
N SER A 110 -0.17 -18.31 -5.93
CA SER A 110 -1.59 -18.03 -6.10
C SER A 110 -2.12 -17.09 -5.03
N GLN A 111 -1.79 -17.34 -3.76
CA GLN A 111 -2.17 -16.48 -2.63
C GLN A 111 -1.57 -15.08 -2.78
N GLN A 112 -0.30 -14.97 -3.18
CA GLN A 112 0.37 -13.69 -3.42
C GLN A 112 -0.35 -12.87 -4.49
N LEU A 113 -0.68 -13.48 -5.63
CA LEU A 113 -1.45 -12.79 -6.68
C LEU A 113 -2.84 -12.40 -6.19
N HIS A 114 -3.52 -13.29 -5.45
CA HIS A 114 -4.85 -12.99 -4.93
C HIS A 114 -4.82 -11.76 -4.01
N ILE A 115 -3.96 -11.75 -3.00
CA ILE A 115 -3.88 -10.65 -2.02
C ILE A 115 -3.36 -9.37 -2.69
N ASN A 116 -2.25 -9.46 -3.44
CA ASN A 116 -1.59 -8.29 -3.98
C ASN A 116 -2.29 -7.66 -5.19
N THR A 117 -3.16 -8.41 -5.91
CA THR A 117 -3.80 -7.88 -7.12
C THR A 117 -5.32 -7.96 -7.08
N LYS A 118 -5.91 -9.17 -6.87
CA LYS A 118 -7.36 -9.35 -6.94
C LYS A 118 -8.08 -8.57 -5.83
N VAL A 119 -7.57 -8.60 -4.60
CA VAL A 119 -8.12 -7.84 -3.47
C VAL A 119 -8.07 -6.34 -3.77
N VAL A 120 -6.91 -5.84 -4.23
CA VAL A 120 -6.72 -4.43 -4.59
C VAL A 120 -7.70 -4.00 -5.69
N LEU A 121 -7.83 -4.82 -6.73
CA LEU A 121 -8.75 -4.56 -7.84
C LEU A 121 -10.21 -4.45 -7.37
N LEU A 122 -10.68 -5.45 -6.62
CA LEU A 122 -12.08 -5.55 -6.23
C LEU A 122 -12.48 -4.47 -5.21
N LEU A 123 -11.62 -4.17 -4.23
CA LEU A 123 -11.87 -3.07 -3.30
C LEU A 123 -11.85 -1.72 -4.02
N SER A 124 -10.86 -1.50 -4.89
CA SER A 124 -10.79 -0.25 -5.69
C SER A 124 -12.03 -0.09 -6.55
N HIS A 125 -12.50 -1.13 -7.23
CA HIS A 125 -13.71 -1.09 -8.04
C HIS A 125 -14.95 -0.74 -7.20
N HIS A 126 -15.17 -1.45 -6.09
CA HIS A 126 -16.33 -1.23 -5.23
C HIS A 126 -16.40 0.20 -4.70
N PHE A 127 -15.31 0.71 -4.13
CA PHE A 127 -15.31 2.05 -3.54
C PHE A 127 -15.21 3.16 -4.60
N ALA A 128 -14.55 2.92 -5.73
CA ALA A 128 -14.53 3.87 -6.84
C ALA A 128 -15.93 4.17 -7.37
N GLN A 129 -16.82 3.17 -7.50
CA GLN A 129 -18.20 3.37 -7.90
C GLN A 129 -18.95 4.33 -6.95
N GLN A 130 -18.80 4.12 -5.64
CA GLN A 130 -19.44 4.97 -4.63
C GLN A 130 -18.84 6.39 -4.63
N MET A 131 -17.51 6.52 -4.71
CA MET A 131 -16.82 7.80 -4.75
C MET A 131 -17.14 8.58 -6.02
N HIS A 132 -17.21 7.91 -7.18
CA HIS A 132 -17.62 8.51 -8.45
C HIS A 132 -19.04 9.08 -8.38
N ALA A 133 -19.98 8.35 -7.83
CA ALA A 133 -21.37 8.78 -7.69
C ALA A 133 -21.51 10.05 -6.82
N ARG A 134 -20.75 10.16 -5.73
CA ARG A 134 -20.77 11.33 -4.82
C ARG A 134 -19.74 12.42 -5.18
N LYS A 135 -18.98 12.24 -6.27
CA LYS A 135 -18.00 13.20 -6.83
C LYS A 135 -16.92 13.65 -5.83
N ARG A 136 -16.52 12.77 -4.93
CA ARG A 136 -15.45 13.00 -3.95
C ARG A 136 -14.95 11.69 -3.39
N GLY A 137 -13.71 11.67 -2.97
CA GLY A 137 -13.07 10.53 -2.31
C GLY A 137 -11.61 10.39 -2.69
N GLY A 138 -10.97 9.33 -2.19
CA GLY A 138 -9.59 9.03 -2.50
C GLY A 138 -9.25 7.56 -2.41
N ILE A 139 -8.34 7.10 -3.27
CA ILE A 139 -7.82 5.73 -3.29
C ILE A 139 -6.30 5.79 -3.28
N ILE A 140 -5.67 5.17 -2.30
CA ILE A 140 -4.22 4.97 -2.24
C ILE A 140 -3.95 3.48 -2.48
N ILE A 141 -3.10 3.19 -3.47
CA ILE A 141 -2.68 1.82 -3.80
C ILE A 141 -1.18 1.69 -3.52
N LEU A 142 -0.82 0.81 -2.59
CA LEU A 142 0.58 0.54 -2.25
C LEU A 142 1.21 -0.38 -3.29
N SER A 143 1.91 0.24 -4.23
CA SER A 143 2.83 -0.44 -5.11
C SER A 143 4.21 -0.60 -4.42
N SER A 144 5.27 -0.60 -5.16
CA SER A 144 6.67 -0.69 -4.72
C SER A 144 7.57 -0.17 -5.83
N GLY A 145 8.79 0.22 -5.52
CA GLY A 145 9.84 0.42 -6.53
C GLY A 145 10.03 -0.82 -7.43
N ALA A 146 9.75 -2.02 -6.89
CA ALA A 146 9.77 -3.28 -7.65
C ALA A 146 8.67 -3.35 -8.73
N GLY A 147 7.62 -2.54 -8.66
CA GLY A 147 6.60 -2.45 -9.71
C GLY A 147 7.08 -1.74 -10.97
N GLU A 148 8.13 -0.93 -10.88
CA GLU A 148 8.73 -0.23 -12.01
C GLU A 148 10.13 -0.79 -12.35
N LEU A 149 10.85 -1.28 -11.33
CA LEU A 149 12.19 -1.84 -11.44
C LEU A 149 12.16 -3.35 -11.19
N SER A 150 12.04 -4.13 -12.26
CA SER A 150 12.07 -5.60 -12.18
C SER A 150 13.43 -6.11 -11.69
N SER A 151 13.41 -7.21 -10.96
CA SER A 151 14.64 -7.86 -10.46
C SER A 151 14.52 -9.37 -10.39
N ALA A 152 15.66 -10.07 -10.37
CA ALA A 152 15.71 -11.47 -9.94
C ALA A 152 15.27 -11.59 -8.48
N TYR A 153 14.92 -12.80 -8.07
CA TYR A 153 14.54 -13.19 -6.71
C TYR A 153 13.22 -12.60 -6.19
N ASN A 154 12.52 -11.81 -7.03
CA ASN A 154 11.30 -11.11 -6.64
C ASN A 154 10.24 -11.07 -7.76
N ALA A 155 10.25 -12.05 -8.67
CA ALA A 155 9.50 -12.02 -9.94
C ALA A 155 7.99 -11.83 -9.75
N ALA A 156 7.33 -12.71 -8.98
CA ALA A 156 5.89 -12.65 -8.78
C ALA A 156 5.45 -11.36 -8.04
N TYR A 157 6.24 -10.94 -7.05
CA TYR A 157 5.98 -9.69 -6.33
C TYR A 157 6.13 -8.47 -7.25
N SER A 158 7.22 -8.38 -8.02
CA SER A 158 7.43 -7.28 -8.97
C SER A 158 6.27 -7.19 -9.97
N ALA A 159 5.82 -8.32 -10.51
CA ALA A 159 4.68 -8.36 -11.42
C ALA A 159 3.38 -7.87 -10.74
N SER A 160 3.12 -8.31 -9.50
CA SER A 160 1.95 -7.86 -8.75
C SER A 160 1.98 -6.35 -8.44
N LYS A 161 3.16 -5.82 -8.11
CA LYS A 161 3.31 -4.39 -7.82
C LYS A 161 3.31 -3.50 -9.08
N ALA A 162 3.69 -4.05 -10.23
CA ALA A 162 3.48 -3.41 -11.52
C ALA A 162 1.99 -3.30 -11.88
N PHE A 163 1.21 -4.36 -11.59
CA PHE A 163 -0.25 -4.32 -11.69
C PHE A 163 -0.83 -3.18 -10.83
N ASP A 164 -0.47 -3.11 -9.56
CA ASP A 164 -0.93 -2.07 -8.63
C ASP A 164 -0.63 -0.66 -9.14
N LEU A 165 0.60 -0.45 -9.64
CA LEU A 165 1.02 0.85 -10.16
C LEU A 165 0.20 1.25 -11.39
N LYS A 166 0.03 0.34 -12.35
CA LYS A 166 -0.72 0.61 -13.58
C LYS A 166 -2.20 0.81 -13.32
N LEU A 167 -2.78 0.06 -12.39
CA LEU A 167 -4.16 0.26 -11.94
C LEU A 167 -4.32 1.66 -11.34
N ALA A 168 -3.43 2.08 -10.45
CA ALA A 168 -3.50 3.40 -9.83
C ALA A 168 -3.39 4.55 -10.85
N GLU A 169 -2.43 4.46 -11.78
CA GLU A 169 -2.22 5.47 -12.83
C GLU A 169 -3.44 5.60 -13.75
N SER A 170 -4.04 4.48 -14.14
CA SER A 170 -5.22 4.45 -14.99
C SER A 170 -6.45 5.01 -14.27
N LEU A 171 -6.70 4.56 -13.03
CA LEU A 171 -7.80 5.07 -12.21
C LEU A 171 -7.65 6.56 -11.89
N TRP A 172 -6.42 7.06 -11.70
CA TRP A 172 -6.18 8.48 -11.51
C TRP A 172 -6.70 9.30 -12.69
N ALA A 173 -6.40 8.90 -13.93
CA ALA A 173 -6.85 9.59 -15.13
C ALA A 173 -8.37 9.49 -15.32
N GLU A 174 -8.95 8.30 -15.08
CA GLU A 174 -10.37 8.01 -15.27
C GLU A 174 -11.26 8.72 -14.24
N LEU A 175 -10.85 8.74 -12.96
CA LEU A 175 -11.66 9.24 -11.85
C LEU A 175 -11.45 10.72 -11.52
N LYS A 176 -10.37 11.33 -12.02
CA LYS A 176 -10.06 12.74 -11.78
C LYS A 176 -11.19 13.70 -12.18
N PRO A 177 -11.87 13.55 -13.34
CA PRO A 177 -12.99 14.41 -13.69
C PRO A 177 -14.18 14.31 -12.72
N SER A 178 -14.27 13.22 -11.97
CA SER A 178 -15.30 12.98 -10.96
C SER A 178 -14.90 13.46 -9.55
N GLY A 179 -13.77 14.17 -9.42
CA GLY A 179 -13.32 14.69 -8.12
C GLY A 179 -12.78 13.61 -7.18
N VAL A 180 -12.42 12.43 -7.69
CA VAL A 180 -11.80 11.35 -6.90
C VAL A 180 -10.30 11.33 -7.13
N ASP A 181 -9.55 11.44 -6.04
CA ASP A 181 -8.10 11.39 -6.08
C ASP A 181 -7.60 9.93 -6.02
N VAL A 182 -6.66 9.57 -6.89
CA VAL A 182 -6.00 8.26 -6.83
C VAL A 182 -4.49 8.44 -6.77
N LEU A 183 -3.80 7.61 -6.00
CA LEU A 183 -2.35 7.63 -5.85
C LEU A 183 -1.79 6.22 -5.84
N GLY A 184 -0.90 5.91 -6.78
CA GLY A 184 0.02 4.78 -6.69
C GLY A 184 1.25 5.18 -5.88
N ILE A 185 1.43 4.63 -4.69
CA ILE A 185 2.61 4.94 -3.87
C ILE A 185 3.66 3.84 -3.99
N MET A 186 4.90 4.22 -4.23
CA MET A 186 6.08 3.35 -4.26
C MET A 186 6.98 3.67 -3.07
N PRO A 187 6.77 3.05 -1.91
CA PRO A 187 7.69 3.20 -0.79
C PRO A 187 9.07 2.68 -1.15
N GLY A 188 10.11 3.43 -0.80
CA GLY A 188 11.47 2.90 -0.75
C GLY A 188 11.65 1.93 0.42
N PRO A 189 12.85 1.39 0.65
CA PRO A 189 13.16 0.59 1.82
C PRO A 189 12.66 1.30 3.07
N THR A 190 11.73 0.68 3.79
CA THR A 190 11.09 1.30 4.96
C THR A 190 11.18 0.33 6.13
N LYS A 191 11.58 0.81 7.29
CA LYS A 191 11.73 0.01 8.51
C LYS A 191 10.38 -0.49 9.00
N THR A 192 9.95 -1.61 8.44
CA THR A 192 8.69 -2.31 8.81
C THR A 192 9.00 -3.72 9.32
N PRO A 193 8.11 -4.32 10.12
CA PRO A 193 8.27 -5.72 10.51
C PRO A 193 8.43 -6.67 9.32
N GLY A 194 7.71 -6.44 8.22
CA GLY A 194 7.81 -7.24 7.00
C GLY A 194 9.15 -7.09 6.29
N TYR A 195 9.76 -5.90 6.29
CA TYR A 195 11.09 -5.66 5.72
C TYR A 195 12.18 -6.38 6.55
N ILE A 196 12.08 -6.29 7.88
CA ILE A 196 13.02 -6.95 8.81
C ILE A 196 12.88 -8.48 8.72
N ALA A 197 11.66 -9.00 8.67
CA ALA A 197 11.41 -10.44 8.56
C ALA A 197 11.95 -11.08 7.27
N GLN A 198 12.20 -10.28 6.22
CA GLN A 198 12.81 -10.73 4.98
C GLN A 198 14.34 -10.59 4.98
N GLY A 199 14.96 -10.18 6.08
CA GLY A 199 16.41 -10.04 6.22
C GLY A 199 16.92 -8.60 6.04
N GLY A 200 16.02 -7.62 5.89
CA GLY A 200 16.45 -6.21 5.87
C GLY A 200 16.96 -5.78 7.25
N ASP A 201 18.09 -5.10 7.30
CA ASP A 201 18.70 -4.64 8.56
C ASP A 201 17.92 -3.52 9.27
N GLY A 202 17.02 -2.86 8.55
CA GLY A 202 16.25 -1.72 9.08
C GLY A 202 17.11 -0.49 9.37
N GLU A 203 18.37 -0.49 8.95
CA GLU A 203 19.37 0.55 9.14
C GLU A 203 19.95 1.00 7.79
N GLY A 204 20.63 2.10 7.76
CA GLY A 204 21.22 2.62 6.53
C GLY A 204 20.56 3.92 6.05
N SER A 205 21.33 4.73 5.32
CA SER A 205 20.95 6.08 4.90
C SER A 205 19.77 6.13 3.90
N MET A 206 19.41 5.00 3.30
CA MET A 206 18.28 4.88 2.38
C MET A 206 17.03 4.29 3.01
N VAL A 207 17.10 3.77 4.25
CA VAL A 207 15.94 3.20 4.95
C VAL A 207 15.14 4.32 5.59
N MET A 208 13.86 4.38 5.29
CA MET A 208 12.95 5.39 5.79
C MET A 208 12.20 4.93 7.03
N SER A 209 11.78 5.90 7.85
CA SER A 209 10.76 5.63 8.87
C SER A 209 9.39 5.48 8.22
N VAL A 210 8.52 4.66 8.82
CA VAL A 210 7.12 4.51 8.38
C VAL A 210 6.39 5.86 8.43
N GLN A 211 6.68 6.70 9.43
CA GLN A 211 6.08 8.01 9.62
C GLN A 211 6.35 8.93 8.42
N THR A 212 7.60 9.05 8.02
CA THR A 212 7.99 9.91 6.89
C THR A 212 7.41 9.39 5.58
N SER A 213 7.42 8.08 5.37
CA SER A 213 6.90 7.45 4.15
C SER A 213 5.40 7.73 3.99
N VAL A 214 4.61 7.54 5.05
CA VAL A 214 3.16 7.81 5.04
C VAL A 214 2.87 9.31 4.90
N GLN A 215 3.62 10.17 5.61
CA GLN A 215 3.45 11.61 5.48
C GLN A 215 3.67 12.10 4.04
N GLN A 216 4.67 11.56 3.34
CA GLN A 216 4.93 11.87 1.94
C GLN A 216 3.79 11.38 1.04
N ALA A 217 3.26 10.16 1.27
CA ALA A 217 2.13 9.62 0.52
C ALA A 217 0.88 10.49 0.68
N LEU A 218 0.51 10.85 1.91
CA LEU A 218 -0.67 11.69 2.17
C LEU A 218 -0.52 13.11 1.59
N LYS A 219 0.71 13.65 1.50
CA LYS A 219 0.98 14.93 0.81
C LYS A 219 0.91 14.81 -0.71
N ALA A 220 1.21 13.65 -1.30
CA ALA A 220 1.18 13.42 -2.74
C ALA A 220 -0.23 13.14 -3.27
N LEU A 221 -1.14 12.63 -2.43
CA LEU A 221 -2.53 12.34 -2.80
C LEU A 221 -3.22 13.60 -3.36
N GLY A 222 -3.88 13.44 -4.50
CA GLY A 222 -4.53 14.53 -5.23
C GLY A 222 -3.61 15.39 -6.10
N ARG A 223 -2.27 15.16 -6.03
CA ARG A 223 -1.28 15.95 -6.77
C ARG A 223 -0.60 15.21 -7.92
N SER A 224 -0.45 13.90 -7.80
CA SER A 224 0.27 13.07 -8.76
C SER A 224 -0.41 11.71 -8.90
N PRO A 225 -0.36 11.06 -10.08
CA PRO A 225 -0.87 9.69 -10.27
C PRO A 225 -0.06 8.66 -9.50
N ASN A 226 1.23 8.91 -9.37
CA ASN A 226 2.14 8.05 -8.61
C ASN A 226 3.19 8.88 -7.85
N TYR A 227 3.84 8.28 -6.87
CA TYR A 227 4.87 8.93 -6.09
C TYR A 227 5.85 7.92 -5.47
N VAL A 228 7.14 8.18 -5.63
CA VAL A 228 8.20 7.44 -4.93
C VAL A 228 8.43 8.08 -3.56
N ALA A 229 8.03 7.41 -2.48
CA ALA A 229 8.33 7.87 -1.13
C ALA A 229 9.79 7.56 -0.79
N GLY A 230 10.56 8.61 -0.57
CA GLY A 230 12.00 8.48 -0.37
C GLY A 230 12.70 9.82 -0.20
N SER A 231 14.01 9.76 0.10
CA SER A 231 14.87 10.93 0.06
C SER A 231 14.96 11.49 -1.38
N PHE A 232 15.41 12.72 -1.50
CA PHE A 232 15.62 13.32 -2.82
C PHE A 232 16.57 12.47 -3.68
N LEU A 233 17.65 11.98 -3.10
CA LEU A 233 18.63 11.15 -3.80
C LEU A 233 18.03 9.83 -4.28
N MET A 234 17.19 9.18 -3.45
CA MET A 234 16.51 7.95 -3.83
C MET A 234 15.53 8.18 -5.00
N ARG A 235 14.74 9.24 -4.95
CA ARG A 235 13.81 9.61 -6.05
C ARG A 235 14.56 9.92 -7.33
N PHE A 236 15.67 10.66 -7.22
CA PHE A 236 16.52 10.96 -8.37
C PHE A 236 17.14 9.69 -8.97
N GLY A 237 17.68 8.81 -8.11
CA GLY A 237 18.23 7.52 -8.53
C GLY A 237 17.19 6.63 -9.20
N HIS A 238 15.99 6.53 -8.63
CA HIS A 238 14.87 5.79 -9.22
C HIS A 238 14.49 6.35 -10.60
N TYR A 239 14.32 7.68 -10.71
CA TYR A 239 14.04 8.33 -11.99
C TYR A 239 15.15 8.10 -13.01
N PHE A 240 16.41 8.22 -12.61
CA PHE A 240 17.55 7.98 -13.49
C PHE A 240 17.59 6.54 -14.00
N LEU A 241 17.42 5.55 -13.10
CA LEU A 241 17.38 4.14 -13.45
C LEU A 241 16.26 3.85 -14.47
N THR A 242 15.07 4.38 -14.24
CA THR A 242 13.89 4.08 -15.07
C THR A 242 13.93 4.75 -16.43
N ARG A 243 14.57 5.90 -16.58
CA ARG A 243 14.56 6.72 -17.82
C ARG A 243 15.79 6.59 -18.68
N PHE A 244 16.96 6.35 -18.08
CA PHE A 244 18.23 6.45 -18.83
C PHE A 244 18.94 5.11 -18.98
N LEU A 245 18.62 4.10 -18.19
CA LEU A 245 19.27 2.80 -18.32
C LEU A 245 18.42 1.79 -19.10
N SER A 246 19.11 0.94 -19.88
CA SER A 246 18.46 -0.18 -20.56
C SER A 246 17.83 -1.15 -19.54
N THR A 247 16.76 -1.83 -19.93
CA THR A 247 16.08 -2.81 -19.06
C THR A 247 17.03 -3.88 -18.53
N LYS A 248 17.94 -4.37 -19.39
CA LYS A 248 18.95 -5.37 -18.99
C LYS A 248 19.85 -4.85 -17.86
N LEU A 249 20.33 -3.61 -17.95
CA LEU A 249 21.24 -3.02 -16.95
C LEU A 249 20.49 -2.74 -15.64
N ARG A 250 19.25 -2.24 -15.71
CA ARG A 250 18.39 -2.03 -14.53
C ARG A 250 18.17 -3.32 -13.77
N ILE A 251 17.77 -4.40 -14.47
CA ILE A 251 17.54 -5.70 -13.86
C ILE A 251 18.81 -6.17 -13.15
N LYS A 252 19.98 -6.05 -13.81
CA LYS A 252 21.24 -6.45 -13.19
C LYS A 252 21.52 -5.69 -11.89
N ILE A 253 21.48 -4.34 -11.94
CA ILE A 253 21.78 -3.50 -10.78
C ILE A 253 20.85 -3.81 -9.61
N VAL A 254 19.53 -3.87 -9.85
CA VAL A 254 18.55 -4.10 -8.79
C VAL A 254 18.65 -5.54 -8.26
N SER A 255 18.92 -6.52 -9.13
CA SER A 255 19.13 -7.91 -8.69
C SER A 255 20.35 -8.08 -7.81
N ASP A 256 21.46 -7.43 -8.17
CA ASP A 256 22.70 -7.45 -7.36
C ASP A 256 22.45 -6.80 -5.98
N GLN A 257 21.68 -5.70 -5.93
CA GLN A 257 21.28 -5.07 -4.67
C GLN A 257 20.40 -6.00 -3.81
N ILE A 258 19.40 -6.66 -4.39
CA ILE A 258 18.53 -7.60 -3.66
C ILE A 258 19.36 -8.78 -3.14
N LYS A 259 20.23 -9.32 -3.97
CA LYS A 259 21.10 -10.44 -3.57
C LYS A 259 21.95 -10.08 -2.35
N THR A 260 22.52 -8.87 -2.33
CA THR A 260 23.34 -8.38 -1.22
C THR A 260 22.54 -8.10 0.03
N LEU A 261 21.38 -7.39 -0.11
CA LEU A 261 20.56 -6.94 1.02
C LEU A 261 19.86 -8.08 1.76
N PHE A 262 19.52 -9.15 1.05
CA PHE A 262 18.72 -10.25 1.59
C PHE A 262 19.49 -11.60 1.60
N GLU A 263 20.80 -11.54 1.42
CA GLU A 263 21.71 -12.71 1.47
C GLU A 263 21.21 -13.89 0.63
N VAL A 264 20.65 -13.62 -0.56
CA VAL A 264 20.15 -14.68 -1.44
C VAL A 264 21.34 -15.46 -1.98
N PRO A 265 21.39 -16.82 -1.81
CA PRO A 265 22.51 -17.65 -2.20
C PRO A 265 22.81 -17.65 -3.72
#